data_720901fbb0c8c2e99c117e49a39f29b8
#
_entry.id   720901fbb0c8c2e99c117e49a39f29b8
#
_cell.length_a   1.000
_cell.length_b   1.000
_cell.length_c   1.000
_cell.angle_alpha   90.00
_cell.angle_beta   90.00
_cell.angle_gamma   90.00
#
_symmetry.space_group_name_H-M   'P 1'
#
loop_
_entity.id
_entity.type
_entity.pdbx_description
1 polymer ?
#
loop_
_entity_poly.entity_id
_entity_poly.type
_entity_poly.pdbx_seq_one_letter_code
_entity_poly.pdbx_strand_id
1 'polypeptide(L)'
;MLEGSILQQLETAHRQSTRPIRFGVYYKNTLVSLCHALEDQILAEEGTPLVITAFQQGKWYLQEAQRYADIAQRSREIAIMAAPDTGFAEHPTSQLSNVDLVELDPVDPVAQEWHLIILSPGYTAMVICQELSEADYGNAGVPTSDLERKFYGLWTFEPELVQETAEIAIAHIQQYNSALAEKLTDHKQAIIPLIARSQNLGAVVSRVVDYLQTGQDNLSIPTALRQQALDRNLVSNEIQAFLRMAQLMDMADVNNPMAAAEVVVLAEAMGQLLDLPAWQIKRLRLASLLHRIDPLQKAESVLTGGISTRYQEDAPSSPLTCPLVPGAQVLRTMPRLRAVAQIITHQTEWWNGTGEPAGLAGDEIPLESRILTLLADFQWRVNQRKLSNQSRQEIFTQALDECRQQQSTRFDPKLVDTLALLVMGLQQGLDLPMMTPKVSAGIWILDSHWDSHSKTNEEIGSYPK
;
A
#
# COMPACT_ATOMS: atom_id res chain seq x y z
N MET A 1 7.88 -8.18 -18.84
CA MET A 1 7.98 -9.40 -18.01
C MET A 1 8.51 -10.52 -18.86
N LEU A 2 9.32 -11.40 -18.30
CA LEU A 2 9.87 -12.56 -19.00
C LEU A 2 8.78 -13.64 -19.11
N GLU A 3 8.66 -14.24 -20.28
CA GLU A 3 7.72 -15.33 -20.52
C GLU A 3 8.11 -16.55 -19.69
N GLY A 4 7.14 -17.16 -19.01
CA GLY A 4 7.35 -18.30 -18.11
C GLY A 4 7.76 -17.94 -16.68
N SER A 5 8.01 -16.68 -16.37
CA SER A 5 8.30 -16.24 -14.99
C SER A 5 7.07 -16.39 -14.08
N ILE A 6 7.27 -16.50 -12.76
CA ILE A 6 6.18 -16.60 -11.79
C ILE A 6 5.34 -15.31 -11.82
N LEU A 7 5.98 -14.16 -11.95
CA LEU A 7 5.32 -12.86 -12.06
C LEU A 7 4.39 -12.79 -13.28
N GLN A 8 4.84 -13.31 -14.43
CA GLN A 8 4.04 -13.32 -15.67
C GLN A 8 2.89 -14.33 -15.58
N GLN A 9 3.09 -15.49 -14.96
CA GLN A 9 2.03 -16.47 -14.75
C GLN A 9 0.93 -15.88 -13.87
N LEU A 10 1.31 -15.21 -12.75
CA LEU A 10 0.39 -14.55 -11.86
C LEU A 10 -0.39 -13.42 -12.55
N GLU A 11 0.28 -12.57 -13.35
CA GLU A 11 -0.39 -11.54 -14.13
C GLU A 11 -1.40 -12.13 -15.09
N THR A 12 -1.03 -13.20 -15.78
CA THR A 12 -1.88 -13.85 -16.79
C THR A 12 -3.13 -14.44 -16.15
N ALA A 13 -3.00 -15.10 -14.98
CA ALA A 13 -4.12 -15.67 -14.24
C ALA A 13 -5.15 -14.59 -13.84
N HIS A 14 -4.69 -13.39 -13.54
CA HIS A 14 -5.56 -12.30 -13.05
C HIS A 14 -5.91 -11.25 -14.11
N ARG A 15 -5.46 -11.38 -15.34
CA ARG A 15 -5.69 -10.38 -16.41
C ARG A 15 -7.17 -10.12 -16.70
N GLN A 16 -8.03 -11.12 -16.53
CA GLN A 16 -9.48 -11.03 -16.77
C GLN A 16 -10.29 -11.07 -15.45
N SER A 17 -9.62 -11.02 -14.32
CA SER A 17 -10.28 -11.03 -13.02
C SER A 17 -11.07 -9.73 -12.79
N THR A 18 -12.17 -9.84 -12.05
CA THR A 18 -12.92 -8.68 -11.54
C THR A 18 -12.08 -7.80 -10.61
N ARG A 19 -10.99 -8.35 -10.06
CA ARG A 19 -9.97 -7.67 -9.25
C ARG A 19 -8.60 -7.83 -9.90
N PRO A 20 -8.24 -7.00 -10.90
CA PRO A 20 -6.94 -7.10 -11.55
C PRO A 20 -5.82 -6.79 -10.55
N ILE A 21 -4.77 -7.61 -10.58
CA ILE A 21 -3.55 -7.35 -9.80
C ILE A 21 -2.91 -6.05 -10.29
N ARG A 22 -2.41 -5.26 -9.34
CA ARG A 22 -1.74 -4.00 -9.63
C ARG A 22 -0.26 -4.12 -9.35
N PHE A 23 0.49 -4.05 -10.42
CA PHE A 23 1.94 -3.99 -10.37
C PHE A 23 2.42 -2.54 -10.28
N GLY A 24 3.60 -2.36 -9.71
CA GLY A 24 4.29 -1.07 -9.61
C GLY A 24 5.75 -1.19 -9.99
N VAL A 25 6.42 -0.05 -10.11
CA VAL A 25 7.89 0.00 -10.26
C VAL A 25 8.48 0.54 -8.98
N TYR A 26 9.42 -0.20 -8.41
CA TYR A 26 10.04 0.10 -7.12
C TYR A 26 11.56 0.21 -7.28
N TYR A 27 12.19 1.05 -6.47
CA TYR A 27 13.64 1.06 -6.35
C TYR A 27 14.10 -0.09 -5.47
N LYS A 28 15.33 -0.58 -5.72
CA LYS A 28 15.92 -1.70 -4.98
C LYS A 28 15.90 -1.50 -3.47
N ASN A 29 16.31 -0.33 -2.98
CA ASN A 29 16.35 -0.04 -1.54
C ASN A 29 14.97 -0.10 -0.87
N THR A 30 13.92 0.32 -1.57
CA THR A 30 12.54 0.19 -1.06
C THR A 30 12.14 -1.27 -0.90
N LEU A 31 12.47 -2.12 -1.89
CA LEU A 31 12.19 -3.55 -1.83
C LEU A 31 13.00 -4.25 -0.73
N VAL A 32 14.27 -3.89 -0.55
CA VAL A 32 15.10 -4.39 0.57
C VAL A 32 14.46 -4.03 1.90
N SER A 33 14.05 -2.78 2.09
CA SER A 33 13.39 -2.33 3.32
C SER A 33 12.09 -3.08 3.59
N LEU A 34 11.30 -3.35 2.54
CA LEU A 34 10.08 -4.17 2.64
C LEU A 34 10.42 -5.60 3.04
N CYS A 35 11.37 -6.25 2.36
CA CYS A 35 11.78 -7.61 2.69
C CYS A 35 12.27 -7.72 4.14
N HIS A 36 13.15 -6.82 4.57
CA HIS A 36 13.65 -6.80 5.95
C HIS A 36 12.53 -6.64 6.98
N ALA A 37 11.54 -5.78 6.72
CA ALA A 37 10.41 -5.62 7.61
C ALA A 37 9.54 -6.89 7.72
N LEU A 38 9.35 -7.60 6.60
CA LEU A 38 8.62 -8.87 6.56
C LEU A 38 9.40 -9.98 7.27
N GLU A 39 10.70 -10.04 7.06
CA GLU A 39 11.61 -11.00 7.69
C GLU A 39 11.71 -10.78 9.20
N ASP A 40 11.78 -9.54 9.67
CA ASP A 40 11.78 -9.20 11.10
C ASP A 40 10.48 -9.61 11.79
N GLN A 41 9.37 -9.69 11.05
CA GLN A 41 8.14 -10.22 11.59
C GLN A 41 8.25 -11.73 11.85
N ILE A 42 8.94 -12.49 10.99
CA ILE A 42 9.24 -13.91 11.24
C ILE A 42 10.03 -14.06 12.54
N LEU A 43 11.04 -13.21 12.74
CA LEU A 43 11.90 -13.27 13.93
C LEU A 43 11.15 -12.90 15.21
N ALA A 44 10.11 -12.09 15.13
CA ALA A 44 9.34 -11.61 16.27
C ALA A 44 8.15 -12.50 16.64
N GLU A 45 7.66 -13.33 15.73
CA GLU A 45 6.52 -14.21 15.96
C GLU A 45 6.95 -15.61 16.40
N GLU A 46 6.07 -16.31 17.14
CA GLU A 46 6.28 -17.72 17.52
C GLU A 46 5.83 -18.70 16.42
N GLY A 47 5.34 -18.19 15.31
CA GLY A 47 4.93 -18.99 14.16
C GLY A 47 6.12 -19.72 13.51
N THR A 48 5.84 -20.84 12.84
CA THR A 48 6.84 -21.54 12.01
C THR A 48 6.44 -21.42 10.54
N PRO A 49 6.81 -20.30 9.87
CA PRO A 49 6.42 -20.04 8.50
C PRO A 49 7.08 -21.00 7.51
N LEU A 50 6.43 -21.16 6.36
CA LEU A 50 7.05 -21.60 5.12
C LEU A 50 7.53 -20.36 4.38
N VAL A 51 8.80 -20.34 3.96
CA VAL A 51 9.41 -19.24 3.21
C VAL A 51 9.90 -19.76 1.86
N ILE A 52 9.49 -19.12 0.78
CA ILE A 52 9.99 -19.39 -0.57
C ILE A 52 10.63 -18.09 -1.09
N THR A 53 11.88 -18.13 -1.50
CA THR A 53 12.60 -16.95 -1.94
C THR A 53 13.38 -17.22 -3.23
N ALA A 54 13.60 -16.18 -4.02
CA ALA A 54 14.46 -16.21 -5.19
C ALA A 54 15.39 -15.00 -5.20
N PHE A 55 16.65 -15.23 -5.55
CA PHE A 55 17.68 -14.21 -5.66
C PHE A 55 18.28 -14.18 -7.07
N GLN A 56 18.21 -13.04 -7.74
CA GLN A 56 18.81 -12.85 -9.06
C GLN A 56 20.34 -12.96 -9.07
N GLN A 57 20.99 -12.56 -7.96
CA GLN A 57 22.44 -12.52 -7.85
C GLN A 57 22.88 -13.02 -6.48
N GLY A 58 23.80 -13.98 -6.47
CA GLY A 58 24.32 -14.58 -5.24
C GLY A 58 24.94 -13.61 -4.27
N LYS A 59 25.56 -12.53 -4.77
CA LYS A 59 26.10 -11.47 -3.90
C LYS A 59 25.03 -10.86 -2.98
N TRP A 60 23.78 -10.81 -3.41
CA TRP A 60 22.68 -10.27 -2.60
C TRP A 60 22.25 -11.26 -1.51
N TYR A 61 22.22 -12.55 -1.84
CA TYR A 61 21.99 -13.57 -0.82
C TYR A 61 23.14 -13.60 0.20
N LEU A 62 24.38 -13.60 -0.25
CA LEU A 62 25.54 -13.65 0.65
C LEU A 62 25.58 -12.47 1.63
N GLN A 63 25.06 -11.32 1.24
CA GLN A 63 24.86 -10.17 2.15
C GLN A 63 23.82 -10.44 3.23
N GLU A 64 22.80 -11.22 2.93
CA GLU A 64 21.67 -11.54 3.82
C GLU A 64 21.80 -12.93 4.49
N ALA A 65 22.84 -13.70 4.16
CA ALA A 65 22.94 -15.11 4.56
C ALA A 65 22.89 -15.33 6.08
N GLN A 66 23.48 -14.42 6.88
CA GLN A 66 23.38 -14.51 8.34
C GLN A 66 21.94 -14.30 8.82
N ARG A 67 21.23 -13.36 8.21
CA ARG A 67 19.82 -13.10 8.49
C ARG A 67 18.95 -14.31 8.16
N TYR A 68 19.22 -14.98 7.05
CA TYR A 68 18.53 -16.21 6.68
C TYR A 68 18.85 -17.39 7.62
N ALA A 69 20.05 -17.41 8.25
CA ALA A 69 20.33 -18.37 9.31
C ALA A 69 19.44 -18.17 10.54
N ASP A 70 19.17 -16.91 10.92
CA ASP A 70 18.28 -16.58 12.04
C ASP A 70 16.82 -16.88 11.67
N ILE A 71 16.39 -16.56 10.44
CA ILE A 71 15.07 -16.88 9.91
C ILE A 71 14.85 -18.40 9.88
N ALA A 72 15.85 -19.19 9.51
CA ALA A 72 15.76 -20.65 9.48
C ALA A 72 15.44 -21.25 10.86
N GLN A 73 15.96 -20.65 11.94
CA GLN A 73 15.66 -21.09 13.31
C GLN A 73 14.18 -20.89 13.68
N ARG A 74 13.48 -20.02 12.99
CA ARG A 74 12.06 -19.70 13.22
C ARG A 74 11.14 -20.26 12.15
N SER A 75 11.67 -20.76 11.04
CA SER A 75 10.91 -21.24 9.91
C SER A 75 10.77 -22.77 9.93
N ARG A 76 9.66 -23.26 9.41
CA ARG A 76 9.46 -24.70 9.17
C ARG A 76 10.34 -25.17 8.03
N GLU A 77 10.39 -24.39 6.96
CA GLU A 77 11.17 -24.66 5.77
C GLU A 77 11.47 -23.37 5.02
N ILE A 78 12.66 -23.28 4.42
CA ILE A 78 13.06 -22.22 3.50
C ILE A 78 13.49 -22.85 2.20
N ALA A 79 12.82 -22.54 1.10
CA ALA A 79 13.25 -22.90 -0.25
C ALA A 79 13.87 -21.67 -0.93
N ILE A 80 15.13 -21.80 -1.38
CA ILE A 80 15.88 -20.71 -2.04
C ILE A 80 16.12 -21.10 -3.49
N MET A 81 15.56 -20.34 -4.42
CA MET A 81 15.78 -20.50 -5.87
C MET A 81 16.85 -19.54 -6.35
N ALA A 82 17.86 -20.05 -7.05
CA ALA A 82 18.92 -19.22 -7.61
C ALA A 82 19.67 -19.93 -8.75
N ALA A 83 20.34 -19.16 -9.60
CA ALA A 83 21.28 -19.73 -10.57
C ALA A 83 22.53 -20.29 -9.86
N PRO A 84 23.15 -21.39 -10.37
CA PRO A 84 24.19 -22.14 -9.67
C PRO A 84 25.45 -21.33 -9.33
N ASP A 85 25.81 -20.34 -10.12
CA ASP A 85 27.04 -19.55 -9.95
C ASP A 85 26.96 -18.47 -8.86
N THR A 86 25.98 -18.56 -7.99
CA THR A 86 25.66 -17.50 -7.01
C THR A 86 26.38 -17.65 -5.68
N GLY A 87 27.13 -18.75 -5.45
CA GLY A 87 27.87 -19.03 -4.21
C GLY A 87 26.98 -19.47 -3.03
N PHE A 88 25.73 -19.85 -3.29
CA PHE A 88 24.79 -20.29 -2.25
C PHE A 88 25.18 -21.61 -1.61
N ALA A 89 25.52 -22.61 -2.43
CA ALA A 89 25.73 -23.99 -1.98
C ALA A 89 26.81 -24.13 -0.92
N GLU A 90 27.82 -23.28 -0.95
CA GLU A 90 28.99 -23.35 -0.07
C GLU A 90 28.76 -22.62 1.27
N HIS A 91 27.70 -21.81 1.38
CA HIS A 91 27.46 -21.04 2.59
C HIS A 91 26.87 -21.92 3.71
N PRO A 92 27.35 -21.80 4.99
CA PRO A 92 26.85 -22.61 6.10
C PRO A 92 25.32 -22.57 6.30
N THR A 93 24.68 -21.43 6.05
CA THR A 93 23.22 -21.26 6.14
C THR A 93 22.50 -22.20 5.18
N SER A 94 23.04 -22.41 3.99
CA SER A 94 22.47 -23.28 2.96
C SER A 94 22.64 -24.77 3.26
N GLN A 95 23.42 -25.12 4.31
CA GLN A 95 23.63 -26.49 4.79
C GLN A 95 22.68 -26.83 5.97
N LEU A 96 21.83 -25.91 6.39
CA LEU A 96 20.84 -26.18 7.46
C LEU A 96 19.79 -27.16 6.96
N SER A 97 19.30 -28.04 7.86
CA SER A 97 18.40 -29.15 7.50
C SER A 97 17.00 -28.70 7.00
N ASN A 98 16.65 -27.47 7.24
CA ASN A 98 15.39 -26.84 6.81
C ASN A 98 15.61 -25.68 5.82
N VAL A 99 16.75 -25.68 5.13
CA VAL A 99 17.05 -24.75 4.04
C VAL A 99 17.41 -25.58 2.81
N ASP A 100 16.52 -25.56 1.82
CA ASP A 100 16.71 -26.28 0.56
C ASP A 100 17.04 -25.32 -0.56
N LEU A 101 18.13 -25.60 -1.30
CA LEU A 101 18.50 -24.85 -2.50
C LEU A 101 17.93 -25.50 -3.75
N VAL A 102 17.39 -24.67 -4.63
CA VAL A 102 16.94 -25.02 -5.98
C VAL A 102 17.83 -24.31 -6.98
N GLU A 103 18.74 -25.08 -7.59
CA GLU A 103 19.63 -24.57 -8.64
C GLU A 103 18.84 -24.44 -9.94
N LEU A 104 18.51 -23.19 -10.29
CA LEU A 104 17.79 -22.89 -11.54
C LEU A 104 18.75 -22.91 -12.73
N ASP A 105 18.23 -23.34 -13.91
CA ASP A 105 18.95 -23.12 -15.15
C ASP A 105 19.22 -21.61 -15.34
N PRO A 106 20.45 -21.19 -15.73
CA PRO A 106 20.75 -19.77 -15.95
C PRO A 106 19.85 -19.05 -16.95
N VAL A 107 19.18 -19.80 -17.86
CA VAL A 107 18.22 -19.24 -18.82
C VAL A 107 16.78 -19.24 -18.30
N ASP A 108 16.55 -19.81 -17.10
CA ASP A 108 15.25 -19.82 -16.47
C ASP A 108 14.80 -18.37 -16.16
N PRO A 109 13.58 -17.95 -16.60
CA PRO A 109 13.09 -16.61 -16.31
C PRO A 109 12.97 -16.31 -14.82
N VAL A 110 12.76 -17.31 -13.96
CA VAL A 110 12.69 -17.15 -12.49
C VAL A 110 14.07 -16.78 -11.92
N ALA A 111 15.17 -17.17 -12.56
CA ALA A 111 16.50 -16.73 -12.16
C ALA A 111 16.71 -15.19 -12.31
N GLN A 112 15.81 -14.50 -13.01
CA GLN A 112 15.82 -13.04 -13.15
C GLN A 112 14.78 -12.34 -12.26
N GLU A 113 14.09 -13.10 -11.41
CA GLU A 113 13.12 -12.57 -10.47
C GLU A 113 13.70 -12.48 -9.05
N TRP A 114 13.14 -11.60 -8.25
CA TRP A 114 13.38 -11.52 -6.82
C TRP A 114 12.07 -11.76 -6.09
N HIS A 115 12.05 -12.78 -5.24
CA HIS A 115 10.88 -13.18 -4.49
C HIS A 115 11.18 -13.26 -3.00
N LEU A 116 10.16 -12.93 -2.20
CA LEU A 116 10.04 -13.32 -0.80
C LEU A 116 8.55 -13.65 -0.58
N ILE A 117 8.23 -14.92 -0.40
CA ILE A 117 6.88 -15.43 -0.17
C ILE A 117 6.86 -16.06 1.21
N ILE A 118 5.97 -15.59 2.08
CA ILE A 118 5.87 -16.01 3.48
C ILE A 118 4.45 -16.51 3.73
N LEU A 119 4.33 -17.78 4.13
CA LEU A 119 3.11 -18.37 4.64
C LEU A 119 3.30 -18.69 6.13
N SER A 120 2.63 -17.94 7.00
CA SER A 120 2.64 -18.13 8.45
C SER A 120 1.22 -18.18 9.00
N PRO A 121 0.98 -18.90 10.11
CA PRO A 121 -0.33 -18.83 10.78
C PRO A 121 -0.73 -17.42 11.20
N GLY A 122 0.22 -16.58 11.60
CA GLY A 122 -0.04 -15.21 12.08
C GLY A 122 -0.20 -14.20 10.96
N TYR A 123 0.49 -14.38 9.84
CA TYR A 123 0.41 -13.49 8.69
C TYR A 123 0.89 -14.16 7.40
N THR A 124 0.40 -13.66 6.28
CA THR A 124 0.91 -13.98 4.96
C THR A 124 1.45 -12.72 4.30
N ALA A 125 2.56 -12.84 3.59
CA ALA A 125 3.13 -11.70 2.88
C ALA A 125 3.92 -12.17 1.68
N MET A 126 4.00 -11.34 0.66
CA MET A 126 4.96 -11.55 -0.42
C MET A 126 5.46 -10.24 -1.02
N VAL A 127 6.68 -10.32 -1.50
CA VAL A 127 7.27 -9.41 -2.48
C VAL A 127 7.65 -10.27 -3.68
N ILE A 128 7.22 -9.89 -4.88
CA ILE A 128 7.60 -10.55 -6.13
C ILE A 128 7.88 -9.49 -7.18
N CYS A 129 9.05 -9.51 -7.77
CA CYS A 129 9.45 -8.51 -8.73
C CYS A 129 10.56 -8.99 -9.67
N GLN A 130 10.69 -8.28 -10.78
CA GLN A 130 11.70 -8.46 -11.80
C GLN A 130 12.37 -7.12 -12.10
N GLU A 131 13.69 -7.11 -12.29
CA GLU A 131 14.37 -5.89 -12.70
C GLU A 131 13.90 -5.43 -14.08
N LEU A 132 13.80 -4.12 -14.27
CA LEU A 132 13.50 -3.54 -15.58
C LEU A 132 14.59 -3.91 -16.58
N SER A 133 14.18 -4.20 -17.81
CA SER A 133 15.10 -4.50 -18.90
C SER A 133 15.91 -3.26 -19.31
N GLU A 134 17.03 -3.46 -19.99
CA GLU A 134 17.85 -2.36 -20.52
C GLU A 134 17.00 -1.39 -21.38
N ALA A 135 16.06 -1.92 -22.15
CA ALA A 135 15.16 -1.13 -22.98
C ALA A 135 14.24 -0.21 -22.15
N ASP A 136 13.82 -0.65 -20.95
CA ASP A 136 12.97 0.14 -20.07
C ASP A 136 13.70 1.32 -19.41
N TYR A 137 15.03 1.26 -19.34
CA TYR A 137 15.87 2.39 -18.90
C TYR A 137 16.12 3.42 -20.01
N GLY A 138 15.75 3.12 -21.25
CA GLY A 138 15.90 4.00 -22.41
C GLY A 138 17.37 4.35 -22.68
N ASN A 139 17.62 5.57 -23.14
CA ASN A 139 18.96 6.03 -23.53
C ASN A 139 19.97 6.13 -22.36
N ALA A 140 19.50 6.07 -21.13
CA ALA A 140 20.38 6.13 -19.94
C ALA A 140 21.07 4.78 -19.65
N GLY A 141 20.55 3.68 -20.20
CA GLY A 141 21.01 2.33 -19.93
C GLY A 141 20.77 1.86 -18.49
N VAL A 142 21.16 0.62 -18.17
CA VAL A 142 21.04 0.07 -16.83
C VAL A 142 21.93 0.84 -15.85
N PRO A 143 21.41 1.31 -14.71
CA PRO A 143 22.20 2.05 -13.73
C PRO A 143 23.37 1.24 -13.20
N THR A 144 24.50 1.89 -13.03
CA THR A 144 25.70 1.27 -12.41
C THR A 144 25.57 1.20 -10.89
N SER A 145 24.76 2.08 -10.30
CA SER A 145 24.49 2.09 -8.86
C SER A 145 23.30 1.19 -8.56
N ASP A 146 23.47 0.24 -7.62
CA ASP A 146 22.42 -0.65 -7.17
C ASP A 146 21.19 0.12 -6.63
N LEU A 147 21.38 1.30 -6.04
CA LEU A 147 20.30 2.12 -5.49
C LEU A 147 19.36 2.71 -6.57
N GLU A 148 19.88 2.88 -7.79
CA GLU A 148 19.14 3.42 -8.93
C GLU A 148 18.43 2.31 -9.74
N ARG A 149 18.67 1.03 -9.42
CA ARG A 149 18.01 -0.11 -10.09
C ARG A 149 16.54 -0.14 -9.74
N LYS A 150 15.72 -0.42 -10.74
CA LYS A 150 14.25 -0.42 -10.64
C LYS A 150 13.71 -1.82 -10.96
N PHE A 151 12.67 -2.18 -10.24
CA PHE A 151 12.03 -3.47 -10.33
C PHE A 151 10.54 -3.30 -10.57
N TYR A 152 10.00 -4.02 -11.52
CA TYR A 152 8.58 -4.13 -11.77
C TYR A 152 8.02 -5.32 -10.99
N GLY A 153 6.98 -5.11 -10.22
CA GLY A 153 6.42 -6.18 -9.40
C GLY A 153 5.32 -5.71 -8.47
N LEU A 154 5.08 -6.52 -7.45
CA LEU A 154 4.10 -6.20 -6.41
C LEU A 154 4.57 -6.72 -5.04
N TRP A 155 3.97 -6.17 -3.99
CA TRP A 155 4.00 -6.75 -2.67
C TRP A 155 2.59 -6.70 -2.06
N THR A 156 2.25 -7.69 -1.24
CA THR A 156 0.91 -7.83 -0.68
C THR A 156 0.91 -8.66 0.59
N PHE A 157 -0.17 -8.53 1.37
CA PHE A 157 -0.51 -9.37 2.52
C PHE A 157 -1.79 -10.18 2.26
N GLU A 158 -2.36 -10.13 1.07
CA GLU A 158 -3.60 -10.83 0.73
C GLU A 158 -3.38 -12.34 0.73
N PRO A 159 -4.01 -13.11 1.66
CA PRO A 159 -3.69 -14.52 1.86
C PRO A 159 -3.93 -15.37 0.62
N GLU A 160 -5.01 -15.13 -0.09
CA GLU A 160 -5.38 -15.89 -1.29
C GLU A 160 -4.33 -15.71 -2.39
N LEU A 161 -3.89 -14.47 -2.62
CA LEU A 161 -2.89 -14.16 -3.64
C LEU A 161 -1.50 -14.70 -3.27
N VAL A 162 -1.13 -14.63 -1.97
CA VAL A 162 0.13 -15.20 -1.49
C VAL A 162 0.13 -16.73 -1.62
N GLN A 163 -0.99 -17.40 -1.31
CA GLN A 163 -1.13 -18.84 -1.46
C GLN A 163 -1.05 -19.27 -2.93
N GLU A 164 -1.74 -18.58 -3.81
CA GLU A 164 -1.68 -18.82 -5.26
C GLU A 164 -0.25 -18.67 -5.79
N THR A 165 0.44 -17.60 -5.39
CA THR A 165 1.84 -17.39 -5.81
C THR A 165 2.76 -18.47 -5.27
N ALA A 166 2.56 -18.92 -4.04
CA ALA A 166 3.31 -20.06 -3.47
C ALA A 166 3.04 -21.35 -4.26
N GLU A 167 1.81 -21.59 -4.73
CA GLU A 167 1.48 -22.74 -5.59
C GLU A 167 2.22 -22.70 -6.92
N ILE A 168 2.25 -21.55 -7.57
CA ILE A 168 3.00 -21.36 -8.81
C ILE A 168 4.50 -21.59 -8.57
N ALA A 169 5.04 -21.06 -7.48
CA ALA A 169 6.45 -21.25 -7.12
C ALA A 169 6.78 -22.73 -6.83
N ILE A 170 5.94 -23.44 -6.08
CA ILE A 170 6.10 -24.88 -5.81
C ILE A 170 6.02 -25.70 -7.11
N ALA A 171 5.08 -25.38 -7.99
CA ALA A 171 4.97 -26.03 -9.28
C ALA A 171 6.21 -25.78 -10.17
N HIS A 172 6.83 -24.61 -10.06
CA HIS A 172 8.10 -24.33 -10.71
C HIS A 172 9.25 -25.16 -10.10
N ILE A 173 9.36 -25.20 -8.75
CA ILE A 173 10.34 -26.00 -8.03
C ILE A 173 10.22 -27.50 -8.39
N GLN A 174 9.01 -27.99 -8.65
CA GLN A 174 8.76 -29.39 -9.04
C GLN A 174 9.54 -29.82 -10.29
N GLN A 175 9.86 -28.88 -11.20
CA GLN A 175 10.62 -29.16 -12.41
C GLN A 175 12.10 -29.47 -12.10
N TYR A 176 12.61 -29.00 -10.97
CA TYR A 176 13.99 -29.16 -10.51
C TYR A 176 14.15 -30.20 -9.40
N ASN A 177 13.23 -30.21 -8.45
CA ASN A 177 13.26 -31.08 -7.27
C ASN A 177 11.85 -31.48 -6.84
N SER A 178 11.39 -32.64 -7.35
CA SER A 178 10.03 -33.15 -7.06
C SER A 178 9.83 -33.50 -5.59
N ALA A 179 10.88 -34.00 -4.89
CA ALA A 179 10.78 -34.35 -3.48
C ALA A 179 10.61 -33.10 -2.59
N LEU A 180 11.34 -32.01 -2.92
CA LEU A 180 11.19 -30.73 -2.25
C LEU A 180 9.79 -30.13 -2.51
N ALA A 181 9.31 -30.18 -3.76
CA ALA A 181 7.98 -29.66 -4.09
C ALA A 181 6.86 -30.39 -3.31
N GLU A 182 6.97 -31.72 -3.14
CA GLU A 182 6.03 -32.50 -2.30
C GLU A 182 6.12 -32.04 -0.83
N LYS A 183 7.31 -31.94 -0.27
CA LYS A 183 7.56 -31.44 1.10
C LYS A 183 6.97 -30.04 1.32
N LEU A 184 7.18 -29.12 0.38
CA LEU A 184 6.63 -27.75 0.45
C LEU A 184 5.08 -27.75 0.35
N THR A 185 4.53 -28.62 -0.49
CA THR A 185 3.07 -28.80 -0.62
C THR A 185 2.46 -29.27 0.69
N ASP A 186 3.06 -30.27 1.33
CA ASP A 186 2.60 -30.78 2.63
C ASP A 186 2.68 -29.69 3.72
N HIS A 187 3.77 -28.94 3.76
CA HIS A 187 3.94 -27.83 4.70
C HIS A 187 2.88 -26.73 4.45
N LYS A 188 2.64 -26.36 3.19
CA LYS A 188 1.60 -25.41 2.82
C LYS A 188 0.22 -25.88 3.29
N GLN A 189 -0.14 -27.14 3.01
CA GLN A 189 -1.43 -27.71 3.41
C GLN A 189 -1.62 -27.72 4.94
N ALA A 190 -0.55 -27.93 5.70
CA ALA A 190 -0.59 -27.88 7.16
C ALA A 190 -0.76 -26.44 7.69
N ILE A 191 -0.25 -25.43 6.99
CA ILE A 191 -0.30 -24.02 7.42
C ILE A 191 -1.63 -23.36 7.05
N ILE A 192 -2.15 -23.60 5.84
CA ILE A 192 -3.36 -22.93 5.33
C ILE A 192 -4.54 -22.92 6.33
N PRO A 193 -4.93 -24.04 6.97
CA PRO A 193 -6.03 -24.03 7.93
C PRO A 193 -5.75 -23.19 9.18
N LEU A 194 -4.49 -22.90 9.47
CA LEU A 194 -4.04 -22.14 10.63
C LEU A 194 -3.94 -20.64 10.35
N ILE A 195 -3.97 -20.24 9.08
CA ILE A 195 -3.93 -18.82 8.71
C ILE A 195 -5.16 -18.15 9.29
N ALA A 196 -4.93 -17.22 10.22
CA ALA A 196 -5.99 -16.47 10.84
C ALA A 196 -6.76 -15.65 9.79
N ARG A 197 -8.09 -15.64 9.91
CA ARG A 197 -8.95 -14.76 9.07
C ARG A 197 -8.62 -13.28 9.27
N SER A 198 -8.07 -12.96 10.42
CA SER A 198 -7.60 -11.64 10.82
C SER A 198 -6.11 -11.72 11.09
N GLN A 199 -5.32 -11.10 10.23
CA GLN A 199 -3.87 -11.02 10.37
C GLN A 199 -3.49 -9.78 11.17
N ASN A 200 -2.53 -9.91 12.08
CA ASN A 200 -1.97 -8.76 12.79
C ASN A 200 -0.92 -8.05 11.92
N LEU A 201 -1.36 -7.29 10.95
CA LEU A 201 -0.48 -6.54 10.05
C LEU A 201 0.10 -5.26 10.67
N GLY A 202 -0.39 -4.86 11.84
CA GLY A 202 0.03 -3.62 12.48
C GLY A 202 1.52 -3.56 12.75
N ALA A 203 2.08 -4.62 13.34
CA ALA A 203 3.51 -4.71 13.62
C ALA A 203 4.36 -4.71 12.35
N VAL A 204 3.91 -5.40 11.29
CA VAL A 204 4.61 -5.43 10.00
C VAL A 204 4.65 -4.05 9.36
N VAL A 205 3.50 -3.37 9.33
CA VAL A 205 3.39 -1.99 8.79
C VAL A 205 4.30 -1.03 9.55
N SER A 206 4.39 -1.15 10.91
CA SER A 206 5.33 -0.35 11.69
C SER A 206 6.77 -0.54 11.24
N ARG A 207 7.18 -1.80 11.08
CA ARG A 207 8.55 -2.12 10.65
C ARG A 207 8.86 -1.62 9.25
N VAL A 208 7.91 -1.78 8.31
CA VAL A 208 8.06 -1.20 6.97
C VAL A 208 8.35 0.29 7.06
N VAL A 209 7.59 1.00 7.88
CA VAL A 209 7.77 2.44 8.10
C VAL A 209 9.14 2.73 8.71
N ASP A 210 9.53 2.01 9.76
CA ASP A 210 10.82 2.21 10.44
C ASP A 210 12.00 1.97 9.48
N TYR A 211 11.96 0.92 8.67
CA TYR A 211 12.99 0.63 7.67
C TYR A 211 13.05 1.68 6.56
N LEU A 212 11.91 2.16 6.08
CA LEU A 212 11.87 3.22 5.08
C LEU A 212 12.45 4.54 5.61
N GLN A 213 12.32 4.81 6.92
CA GLN A 213 12.94 5.97 7.58
C GLN A 213 14.43 5.80 7.79
N THR A 214 14.86 4.65 8.34
CA THR A 214 16.27 4.38 8.65
C THR A 214 17.12 4.29 7.39
N GLY A 215 16.54 3.84 6.28
CA GLY A 215 17.21 3.80 4.97
C GLY A 215 17.65 5.17 4.46
N GLN A 216 17.04 6.27 4.95
CA GLN A 216 17.46 7.64 4.61
C GLN A 216 18.76 8.05 5.32
N ASP A 217 18.97 7.61 6.56
CA ASP A 217 20.13 8.03 7.36
C ASP A 217 21.46 7.39 6.92
N ASN A 218 21.40 6.27 6.21
CA ASN A 218 22.57 5.52 5.76
C ASN A 218 23.11 5.94 4.38
N LEU A 219 22.49 6.89 3.70
CA LEU A 219 22.86 7.33 2.35
C LEU A 219 23.90 8.47 2.37
N SER A 220 25.08 8.23 2.88
CA SER A 220 26.24 9.14 2.72
C SER A 220 26.89 8.97 1.35
N ILE A 221 26.43 9.68 0.32
CA ILE A 221 27.02 9.69 -1.03
C ILE A 221 27.30 11.11 -1.52
N PRO A 222 28.49 11.40 -2.05
CA PRO A 222 28.91 12.73 -2.44
C PRO A 222 28.51 13.05 -3.87
N THR A 223 27.57 13.93 -4.09
CA THR A 223 27.46 14.94 -5.15
C THR A 223 26.03 15.52 -5.15
N ALA A 224 25.88 16.84 -4.96
CA ALA A 224 24.62 17.51 -4.67
C ALA A 224 23.49 17.31 -5.71
N LEU A 225 23.79 17.13 -6.98
CA LEU A 225 22.77 16.91 -8.02
C LEU A 225 22.29 15.46 -8.08
N ARG A 226 23.18 14.50 -7.84
CA ARG A 226 22.87 13.08 -7.77
C ARG A 226 22.05 12.77 -6.52
N GLN A 227 22.42 13.39 -5.40
CA GLN A 227 21.69 13.35 -4.15
C GLN A 227 20.25 13.87 -4.29
N GLN A 228 20.08 15.01 -4.98
CA GLN A 228 18.75 15.59 -5.20
C GLN A 228 17.82 14.70 -6.06
N ALA A 229 18.37 13.98 -7.04
CA ALA A 229 17.60 13.02 -7.84
C ALA A 229 17.24 11.76 -7.04
N LEU A 230 18.19 11.23 -6.27
CA LEU A 230 17.97 10.08 -5.36
C LEU A 230 16.95 10.43 -4.27
N ASP A 231 17.10 11.57 -3.62
CA ASP A 231 16.18 12.04 -2.58
C ASP A 231 14.74 12.20 -3.13
N ARG A 232 14.60 12.70 -4.35
CA ARG A 232 13.29 12.79 -5.01
C ARG A 232 12.69 11.42 -5.31
N ASN A 233 13.52 10.48 -5.73
CA ASN A 233 13.11 9.13 -6.05
C ASN A 233 12.75 8.33 -4.79
N LEU A 234 13.55 8.43 -3.73
CA LEU A 234 13.29 7.82 -2.44
C LEU A 234 11.96 8.30 -1.86
N VAL A 235 11.77 9.61 -1.77
CA VAL A 235 10.50 10.20 -1.29
C VAL A 235 9.30 9.74 -2.13
N SER A 236 9.47 9.60 -3.45
CA SER A 236 8.41 9.07 -4.31
C SER A 236 8.06 7.62 -3.96
N ASN A 237 9.06 6.77 -3.72
CA ASN A 237 8.86 5.37 -3.35
C ASN A 237 8.23 5.22 -1.97
N GLU A 238 8.65 6.02 -1.02
CA GLU A 238 8.04 6.06 0.31
C GLU A 238 6.56 6.42 0.25
N ILE A 239 6.21 7.47 -0.49
CA ILE A 239 4.81 7.85 -0.71
C ILE A 239 4.03 6.69 -1.35
N GLN A 240 4.62 6.00 -2.31
CA GLN A 240 3.99 4.83 -2.94
C GLN A 240 3.81 3.66 -1.97
N ALA A 241 4.79 3.39 -1.12
CA ALA A 241 4.68 2.37 -0.09
C ALA A 241 3.53 2.70 0.88
N PHE A 242 3.42 3.95 1.34
CA PHE A 242 2.30 4.39 2.19
C PHE A 242 0.95 4.29 1.47
N LEU A 243 0.87 4.71 0.22
CA LEU A 243 -0.36 4.60 -0.57
C LEU A 243 -0.77 3.14 -0.78
N ARG A 244 0.21 2.24 -0.97
CA ARG A 244 -0.07 0.80 -1.07
C ARG A 244 -0.55 0.23 0.26
N MET A 245 0.06 0.61 1.37
CA MET A 245 -0.43 0.22 2.71
C MET A 245 -1.86 0.70 2.93
N ALA A 246 -2.16 1.96 2.61
CA ALA A 246 -3.52 2.50 2.71
C ALA A 246 -4.51 1.71 1.86
N GLN A 247 -4.13 1.33 0.64
CA GLN A 247 -4.94 0.47 -0.21
C GLN A 247 -5.19 -0.91 0.40
N LEU A 248 -4.15 -1.53 0.97
CA LEU A 248 -4.29 -2.84 1.60
C LEU A 248 -5.21 -2.77 2.83
N MET A 249 -5.14 -1.68 3.60
CA MET A 249 -6.06 -1.43 4.71
C MET A 249 -7.50 -1.25 4.22
N ASP A 250 -7.72 -0.53 3.12
CA ASP A 250 -9.05 -0.43 2.50
C ASP A 250 -9.56 -1.79 2.02
N MET A 251 -8.71 -2.58 1.37
CA MET A 251 -9.08 -3.92 0.88
C MET A 251 -9.38 -4.89 2.02
N ALA A 252 -8.79 -4.71 3.19
CA ALA A 252 -9.09 -5.50 4.39
C ALA A 252 -10.47 -5.16 4.99
N ASP A 253 -11.06 -4.01 4.63
CA ASP A 253 -12.43 -3.67 5.00
C ASP A 253 -13.42 -4.40 4.08
N VAL A 254 -13.90 -5.54 4.55
CA VAL A 254 -14.85 -6.39 3.79
C VAL A 254 -16.14 -5.64 3.43
N ASN A 255 -16.55 -4.67 4.24
CA ASN A 255 -17.79 -3.91 4.01
C ASN A 255 -17.61 -2.80 2.96
N ASN A 256 -16.43 -2.18 2.91
CA ASN A 256 -16.12 -1.18 1.89
C ASN A 256 -14.63 -1.12 1.53
N PRO A 257 -14.17 -1.99 0.62
CA PRO A 257 -12.78 -2.04 0.19
C PRO A 257 -12.35 -0.82 -0.66
N MET A 258 -13.24 0.15 -0.86
CA MET A 258 -13.00 1.34 -1.68
C MET A 258 -13.23 2.65 -0.90
N ALA A 259 -13.32 2.59 0.43
CA ALA A 259 -13.70 3.73 1.26
C ALA A 259 -12.83 4.96 1.06
N ALA A 260 -11.50 4.82 1.06
CA ALA A 260 -10.61 5.96 0.83
C ALA A 260 -10.74 6.53 -0.59
N ALA A 261 -10.93 5.68 -1.61
CA ALA A 261 -11.14 6.14 -2.99
C ALA A 261 -12.46 6.90 -3.14
N GLU A 262 -13.53 6.48 -2.46
CA GLU A 262 -14.80 7.21 -2.43
C GLU A 262 -14.64 8.59 -1.78
N VAL A 263 -13.91 8.67 -0.66
CA VAL A 263 -13.62 9.95 0.02
C VAL A 263 -12.79 10.88 -0.88
N VAL A 264 -11.80 10.34 -1.61
CA VAL A 264 -11.00 11.13 -2.57
C VAL A 264 -11.89 11.83 -3.60
N VAL A 265 -12.78 11.07 -4.22
CA VAL A 265 -13.64 11.61 -5.29
C VAL A 265 -14.58 12.71 -4.75
N LEU A 266 -15.14 12.49 -3.57
CA LEU A 266 -15.95 13.50 -2.89
C LEU A 266 -15.12 14.75 -2.53
N ALA A 267 -13.88 14.55 -2.08
CA ALA A 267 -12.98 15.64 -1.69
C ALA A 267 -12.53 16.49 -2.88
N GLU A 268 -12.26 15.87 -4.02
CA GLU A 268 -11.95 16.58 -5.26
C GLU A 268 -13.14 17.40 -5.75
N ALA A 269 -14.34 16.81 -5.78
CA ALA A 269 -15.58 17.50 -6.16
C ALA A 269 -15.89 18.67 -5.22
N MET A 270 -15.75 18.47 -3.92
CA MET A 270 -15.96 19.52 -2.93
C MET A 270 -14.91 20.62 -3.03
N GLY A 271 -13.64 20.25 -3.27
CA GLY A 271 -12.56 21.22 -3.51
C GLY A 271 -12.82 22.09 -4.75
N GLN A 272 -13.39 21.52 -5.80
CA GLN A 272 -13.80 22.26 -6.99
C GLN A 272 -14.99 23.21 -6.69
N LEU A 273 -15.99 22.77 -5.95
CA LEU A 273 -17.11 23.62 -5.54
C LEU A 273 -16.70 24.79 -4.65
N LEU A 274 -15.65 24.61 -3.87
CA LEU A 274 -15.06 25.64 -3.00
C LEU A 274 -14.02 26.51 -3.72
N ASP A 275 -13.79 26.28 -5.00
CA ASP A 275 -12.78 26.96 -5.82
C ASP A 275 -11.36 26.92 -5.18
N LEU A 276 -11.01 25.75 -4.60
CA LEU A 276 -9.69 25.58 -3.98
C LEU A 276 -8.60 25.54 -5.06
N PRO A 277 -7.43 26.14 -4.79
CA PRO A 277 -6.31 26.09 -5.73
C PRO A 277 -5.82 24.64 -5.91
N ALA A 278 -5.31 24.33 -7.10
CA ALA A 278 -4.90 22.97 -7.50
C ALA A 278 -3.94 22.30 -6.50
N TRP A 279 -3.00 23.04 -5.88
CA TRP A 279 -2.07 22.51 -4.90
C TRP A 279 -2.79 22.07 -3.61
N GLN A 280 -3.87 22.73 -3.23
CA GLN A 280 -4.66 22.41 -2.04
C GLN A 280 -5.54 21.17 -2.31
N ILE A 281 -6.15 21.08 -3.50
CA ILE A 281 -6.87 19.88 -3.94
C ILE A 281 -5.95 18.65 -3.98
N LYS A 282 -4.72 18.79 -4.53
CA LYS A 282 -3.73 17.71 -4.53
C LYS A 282 -3.38 17.23 -3.12
N ARG A 283 -3.21 18.15 -2.19
CA ARG A 283 -2.91 17.84 -0.78
C ARG A 283 -4.09 17.16 -0.09
N LEU A 284 -5.30 17.67 -0.30
CA LEU A 284 -6.53 17.08 0.22
C LEU A 284 -6.75 15.66 -0.34
N ARG A 285 -6.52 15.45 -1.64
CA ARG A 285 -6.56 14.14 -2.28
C ARG A 285 -5.61 13.15 -1.60
N LEU A 286 -4.36 13.55 -1.38
CA LEU A 286 -3.37 12.68 -0.73
C LEU A 286 -3.74 12.39 0.73
N ALA A 287 -4.23 13.39 1.47
CA ALA A 287 -4.73 13.19 2.81
C ALA A 287 -5.93 12.22 2.84
N SER A 288 -6.85 12.32 1.87
CA SER A 288 -8.00 11.43 1.74
C SER A 288 -7.59 9.97 1.43
N LEU A 289 -6.53 9.75 0.64
CA LEU A 289 -6.00 8.40 0.41
C LEU A 289 -5.37 7.79 1.65
N LEU A 290 -4.75 8.60 2.49
CA LEU A 290 -3.98 8.17 3.65
C LEU A 290 -4.76 8.26 4.98
N HIS A 291 -5.98 8.80 4.99
CA HIS A 291 -6.71 9.11 6.22
C HIS A 291 -7.04 7.90 7.08
N ARG A 292 -7.06 6.70 6.49
CA ARG A 292 -7.32 5.43 7.19
C ARG A 292 -6.06 4.72 7.66
N ILE A 293 -4.87 5.23 7.39
CA ILE A 293 -3.64 4.69 7.97
C ILE A 293 -3.72 4.92 9.48
N ASP A 294 -4.23 3.89 10.15
CA ASP A 294 -4.38 3.88 11.59
C ASP A 294 -3.05 3.50 12.26
N PRO A 295 -2.74 4.08 13.39
CA PRO A 295 -1.64 3.61 14.21
C PRO A 295 -1.92 2.20 14.71
N LEU A 296 -0.93 1.45 14.61
CA LEU A 296 -0.59 0.07 14.86
C LEU A 296 -1.14 -0.59 16.13
N GLN A 297 -1.74 0.15 17.04
CA GLN A 297 -2.27 -0.42 18.29
C GLN A 297 -3.69 -0.98 18.20
N LYS A 298 -4.39 -0.77 17.08
CA LYS A 298 -5.77 -1.25 16.87
C LYS A 298 -6.00 -1.91 15.51
N ALA A 299 -4.95 -2.37 14.84
CA ALA A 299 -5.07 -3.09 13.56
C ALA A 299 -5.98 -4.31 13.67
N GLU A 300 -6.03 -4.98 14.82
CA GLU A 300 -6.98 -6.08 15.09
C GLU A 300 -8.43 -5.70 14.81
N SER A 301 -8.87 -4.50 15.17
CA SER A 301 -10.25 -4.09 14.98
C SER A 301 -10.62 -3.77 13.52
N VAL A 302 -9.65 -3.36 12.71
CA VAL A 302 -9.85 -3.10 11.28
C VAL A 302 -9.86 -4.40 10.49
N LEU A 303 -8.96 -5.32 10.85
CA LEU A 303 -8.77 -6.60 10.14
C LEU A 303 -9.79 -7.67 10.55
N THR A 304 -10.35 -7.59 11.76
CA THR A 304 -11.38 -8.54 12.24
C THR A 304 -12.81 -8.21 11.78
N GLY A 305 -12.99 -7.22 10.90
CA GLY A 305 -14.34 -6.70 10.59
C GLY A 305 -14.93 -5.93 11.78
N GLY A 306 -14.16 -5.74 12.85
CA GLY A 306 -14.55 -5.06 14.09
C GLY A 306 -14.68 -3.54 13.94
N ILE A 307 -14.66 -3.00 12.72
CA ILE A 307 -15.14 -1.62 12.48
C ILE A 307 -16.59 -1.49 12.96
N SER A 308 -17.39 -2.56 12.87
CA SER A 308 -18.74 -2.62 13.43
C SER A 308 -18.78 -2.45 14.95
N THR A 309 -17.75 -2.87 15.69
CA THR A 309 -17.75 -2.79 17.16
C THR A 309 -17.29 -1.44 17.71
N ARG A 310 -16.68 -0.58 16.89
CA ARG A 310 -16.37 0.80 17.29
C ARG A 310 -17.60 1.71 17.30
N TYR A 311 -18.68 1.28 16.68
CA TYR A 311 -19.95 1.98 16.62
C TYR A 311 -21.03 1.24 17.41
N GLN A 312 -20.70 0.69 18.59
CA GLN A 312 -21.71 0.20 19.53
C GLN A 312 -22.64 1.36 19.91
N GLU A 313 -23.93 1.07 19.84
CA GLU A 313 -25.05 2.02 19.95
C GLU A 313 -25.10 2.83 21.27
N ASP A 314 -24.23 2.55 22.24
CA ASP A 314 -24.22 3.21 23.55
C ASP A 314 -23.06 4.21 23.77
N ALA A 315 -22.18 4.42 22.78
CA ALA A 315 -21.23 5.53 22.86
C ALA A 315 -21.84 6.75 22.12
N PRO A 316 -21.92 7.93 22.75
CA PRO A 316 -22.33 9.12 22.03
C PRO A 316 -21.43 9.26 20.82
N SER A 317 -21.99 9.07 19.61
CA SER A 317 -21.44 9.18 18.27
C SER A 317 -20.00 9.75 18.23
N SER A 318 -19.06 9.00 18.80
CA SER A 318 -17.65 9.36 18.68
C SER A 318 -17.26 8.99 17.26
N PRO A 319 -16.96 9.96 16.42
CA PRO A 319 -16.48 9.73 15.09
C PRO A 319 -15.19 8.94 15.19
N LEU A 320 -14.78 8.37 14.06
CA LEU A 320 -13.46 7.89 13.84
C LEU A 320 -12.47 8.41 14.89
N THR A 321 -12.51 7.81 16.10
CA THR A 321 -11.47 8.06 17.06
C THR A 321 -10.24 7.45 16.46
N CYS A 322 -9.59 8.25 15.66
CA CYS A 322 -8.33 7.95 15.10
C CYS A 322 -7.30 8.14 16.21
N PRO A 323 -6.81 7.08 16.84
CA PRO A 323 -5.61 7.19 17.66
C PRO A 323 -4.40 7.35 16.74
N LEU A 324 -4.48 8.29 15.83
CA LEU A 324 -3.62 8.54 14.67
C LEU A 324 -2.26 9.11 15.02
N VAL A 325 -1.96 9.17 16.28
CA VAL A 325 -0.70 9.79 16.68
C VAL A 325 0.51 9.11 16.03
N PRO A 326 0.66 7.79 15.95
CA PRO A 326 1.84 7.19 15.33
C PRO A 326 1.89 7.32 13.79
N GLY A 327 0.82 7.03 13.07
CA GLY A 327 0.83 7.11 11.59
C GLY A 327 1.06 8.53 11.08
N ALA A 328 0.38 9.51 11.67
CA ALA A 328 0.61 10.92 11.35
C ALA A 328 1.99 11.41 11.81
N GLN A 329 2.55 10.88 12.89
CA GLN A 329 3.92 11.21 13.33
C GLN A 329 4.95 10.77 12.29
N VAL A 330 4.81 9.59 11.72
CA VAL A 330 5.68 9.11 10.66
C VAL A 330 5.62 10.03 9.44
N LEU A 331 4.42 10.37 8.98
CA LEU A 331 4.25 11.30 7.87
C LEU A 331 4.83 12.69 8.17
N ARG A 332 4.88 13.12 9.45
CA ARG A 332 5.49 14.39 9.89
C ARG A 332 7.01 14.41 9.73
N THR A 333 7.67 13.28 9.84
CA THR A 333 9.13 13.20 9.65
C THR A 333 9.53 13.38 8.20
N MET A 334 8.60 13.17 7.26
CA MET A 334 8.78 13.38 5.84
C MET A 334 8.48 14.84 5.46
N PRO A 335 9.47 15.66 5.09
CA PRO A 335 9.28 17.11 4.88
C PRO A 335 8.16 17.44 3.87
N ARG A 336 7.99 16.60 2.84
CA ARG A 336 6.98 16.80 1.78
C ARG A 336 5.58 16.36 2.20
N LEU A 337 5.44 15.49 3.18
CA LEU A 337 4.17 15.00 3.69
C LEU A 337 3.72 15.70 4.97
N ARG A 338 4.52 16.60 5.53
CA ARG A 338 4.22 17.33 6.77
C ARG A 338 2.84 18.00 6.73
N ALA A 339 2.50 18.64 5.62
CA ALA A 339 1.19 19.27 5.46
C ALA A 339 0.05 18.25 5.41
N VAL A 340 0.27 17.10 4.76
CA VAL A 340 -0.69 15.97 4.73
C VAL A 340 -0.85 15.38 6.13
N ALA A 341 0.25 15.17 6.84
CA ALA A 341 0.25 14.71 8.22
C ALA A 341 -0.55 15.64 9.12
N GLN A 342 -0.42 16.97 8.95
CA GLN A 342 -1.19 17.95 9.69
C GLN A 342 -2.69 17.84 9.42
N ILE A 343 -3.08 17.66 8.17
CA ILE A 343 -4.49 17.46 7.79
C ILE A 343 -5.05 16.21 8.49
N ILE A 344 -4.34 15.08 8.41
CA ILE A 344 -4.76 13.83 9.02
C ILE A 344 -4.78 13.93 10.55
N THR A 345 -3.83 14.60 11.16
CA THR A 345 -3.79 14.79 12.62
C THR A 345 -5.03 15.50 13.15
N HIS A 346 -5.47 16.54 12.45
CA HIS A 346 -6.59 17.38 12.90
C HIS A 346 -7.94 16.97 12.32
N GLN A 347 -8.05 15.81 11.68
CA GLN A 347 -9.33 15.31 11.17
C GLN A 347 -10.31 14.90 12.28
N THR A 348 -9.85 14.75 13.51
CA THR A 348 -10.67 14.42 14.69
C THR A 348 -11.00 15.63 15.55
N GLU A 349 -10.58 16.82 15.15
CA GLU A 349 -11.05 18.07 15.75
C GLU A 349 -12.50 18.34 15.43
N TRP A 350 -13.21 18.97 16.34
CA TRP A 350 -14.61 19.33 16.16
C TRP A 350 -14.78 20.84 16.05
N TRP A 351 -15.72 21.28 15.25
CA TRP A 351 -15.97 22.69 14.98
C TRP A 351 -16.13 23.53 16.28
N ASN A 352 -16.72 22.95 17.31
CA ASN A 352 -16.95 23.60 18.60
C ASN A 352 -15.77 23.55 19.57
N GLY A 353 -14.62 22.97 19.17
CA GLY A 353 -13.41 22.88 19.99
C GLY A 353 -13.39 21.74 21.01
N THR A 354 -14.38 20.83 20.98
CA THR A 354 -14.41 19.66 21.88
C THR A 354 -13.74 18.40 21.29
N GLY A 355 -13.13 18.52 20.11
CA GLY A 355 -12.40 17.45 19.45
C GLY A 355 -10.97 17.29 19.97
N GLU A 356 -10.26 16.36 19.40
CA GLU A 356 -8.87 16.02 19.73
C GLU A 356 -8.04 15.99 18.44
N PRO A 357 -6.70 16.17 18.48
CA PRO A 357 -5.83 16.12 19.66
C PRO A 357 -5.53 17.48 20.32
N ALA A 358 -5.86 18.60 19.69
CA ALA A 358 -5.42 19.91 20.12
C ALA A 358 -6.57 20.78 20.67
N GLY A 359 -7.82 20.38 20.50
CA GLY A 359 -9.01 21.14 20.89
C GLY A 359 -9.19 22.42 20.08
N LEU A 360 -8.77 22.41 18.80
CA LEU A 360 -8.93 23.54 17.91
C LEU A 360 -10.40 23.77 17.60
N ALA A 361 -10.81 25.04 17.48
CA ALA A 361 -12.18 25.41 17.22
C ALA A 361 -12.33 26.26 15.95
N GLY A 362 -13.42 26.07 15.23
CA GLY A 362 -13.79 26.89 14.09
C GLY A 362 -12.69 26.93 13.01
N ASP A 363 -12.29 28.14 12.64
CA ASP A 363 -11.28 28.37 11.60
C ASP A 363 -9.82 28.06 12.02
N GLU A 364 -9.57 27.74 13.29
CA GLU A 364 -8.27 27.25 13.74
C GLU A 364 -7.99 25.86 13.22
N ILE A 365 -9.03 25.06 12.94
CA ILE A 365 -8.89 23.74 12.33
C ILE A 365 -8.55 23.93 10.84
N PRO A 366 -7.48 23.30 10.33
CA PRO A 366 -7.15 23.38 8.90
C PRO A 366 -8.36 23.06 8.01
N LEU A 367 -8.59 23.85 6.97
CA LEU A 367 -9.75 23.69 6.10
C LEU A 367 -9.85 22.29 5.53
N GLU A 368 -8.72 21.75 5.06
CA GLU A 368 -8.66 20.40 4.49
C GLU A 368 -9.01 19.31 5.53
N SER A 369 -8.68 19.53 6.80
CA SER A 369 -9.06 18.61 7.88
C SER A 369 -10.58 18.63 8.11
N ARG A 370 -11.19 19.82 8.12
CA ARG A 370 -12.67 19.98 8.22
C ARG A 370 -13.39 19.29 7.06
N ILE A 371 -12.88 19.47 5.83
CA ILE A 371 -13.42 18.81 4.64
C ILE A 371 -13.31 17.30 4.77
N LEU A 372 -12.11 16.80 5.11
CA LEU A 372 -11.84 15.37 5.22
C LEU A 372 -12.75 14.69 6.25
N THR A 373 -12.89 15.29 7.43
CA THR A 373 -13.76 14.79 8.51
C THR A 373 -15.20 14.64 8.06
N LEU A 374 -15.74 15.70 7.44
CA LEU A 374 -17.12 15.71 6.98
C LEU A 374 -17.37 14.64 5.89
N LEU A 375 -16.47 14.54 4.91
CA LEU A 375 -16.63 13.61 3.80
C LEU A 375 -16.41 12.17 4.22
N ALA A 376 -15.46 11.90 5.10
CA ALA A 376 -15.23 10.56 5.65
C ALA A 376 -16.46 10.08 6.46
N ASP A 377 -17.06 10.95 7.28
CA ASP A 377 -18.27 10.64 8.03
C ASP A 377 -19.48 10.43 7.11
N PHE A 378 -19.69 11.30 6.13
CA PHE A 378 -20.77 11.16 5.15
C PHE A 378 -20.64 9.84 4.37
N GLN A 379 -19.46 9.54 3.85
CA GLN A 379 -19.20 8.31 3.11
C GLN A 379 -19.44 7.06 3.98
N TRP A 380 -19.00 7.10 5.24
CA TRP A 380 -19.26 6.02 6.18
C TRP A 380 -20.75 5.80 6.40
N ARG A 381 -21.56 6.86 6.62
CA ARG A 381 -23.01 6.78 6.78
C ARG A 381 -23.71 6.20 5.55
N VAL A 382 -23.25 6.60 4.38
CA VAL A 382 -23.74 6.04 3.10
C VAL A 382 -23.45 4.55 3.03
N ASN A 383 -22.22 4.14 3.40
CA ASN A 383 -21.83 2.75 3.34
C ASN A 383 -22.60 1.84 4.30
N GLN A 384 -22.87 2.31 5.51
CA GLN A 384 -23.69 1.56 6.49
C GLN A 384 -25.08 1.19 5.97
N ARG A 385 -25.60 1.93 4.99
CA ARG A 385 -26.92 1.75 4.40
C ARG A 385 -26.93 1.06 3.05
N LYS A 386 -25.77 0.77 2.45
CA LYS A 386 -25.68 0.10 1.13
C LYS A 386 -26.40 -1.25 1.08
N LEU A 387 -26.49 -1.95 2.20
CA LEU A 387 -27.17 -3.24 2.32
C LEU A 387 -28.67 -3.11 2.67
N SER A 388 -29.18 -1.90 2.89
CA SER A 388 -30.61 -1.68 3.13
C SER A 388 -31.39 -1.69 1.81
N ASN A 389 -32.69 -2.01 1.88
CA ASN A 389 -33.58 -1.95 0.70
C ASN A 389 -33.97 -0.51 0.29
N GLN A 390 -33.20 0.48 0.67
CA GLN A 390 -33.44 1.88 0.39
C GLN A 390 -32.87 2.29 -0.98
N SER A 391 -33.50 3.25 -1.63
CA SER A 391 -32.96 3.84 -2.85
C SER A 391 -31.67 4.64 -2.56
N ARG A 392 -30.79 4.74 -3.54
CA ARG A 392 -29.57 5.55 -3.43
C ARG A 392 -29.85 7.00 -3.01
N GLN A 393 -30.95 7.55 -3.49
CA GLN A 393 -31.38 8.93 -3.15
C GLN A 393 -31.77 9.05 -1.68
N GLU A 394 -32.53 8.08 -1.14
CA GLU A 394 -32.89 8.05 0.27
C GLU A 394 -31.67 7.91 1.18
N ILE A 395 -30.73 7.02 0.82
CA ILE A 395 -29.48 6.83 1.55
C ILE A 395 -28.68 8.14 1.63
N PHE A 396 -28.52 8.84 0.51
CA PHE A 396 -27.81 10.11 0.47
C PHE A 396 -28.50 11.20 1.29
N THR A 397 -29.85 11.28 1.21
CA THR A 397 -30.62 12.24 1.99
C THR A 397 -30.45 12.02 3.49
N GLN A 398 -30.60 10.77 3.95
CA GLN A 398 -30.45 10.44 5.35
C GLN A 398 -29.04 10.71 5.86
N ALA A 399 -28.01 10.31 5.11
CA ALA A 399 -26.62 10.57 5.49
C ALA A 399 -26.34 12.08 5.60
N LEU A 400 -26.86 12.88 4.67
CA LEU A 400 -26.74 14.34 4.72
C LEU A 400 -27.47 14.94 5.92
N ASP A 401 -28.70 14.50 6.20
CA ASP A 401 -29.48 15.01 7.32
C ASP A 401 -28.81 14.73 8.67
N GLU A 402 -28.15 13.58 8.81
CA GLU A 402 -27.36 13.29 10.00
C GLU A 402 -26.09 14.16 10.12
N CYS A 403 -25.45 14.49 8.99
CA CYS A 403 -24.36 15.48 9.00
C CYS A 403 -24.88 16.88 9.39
N ARG A 404 -26.07 17.28 8.93
CA ARG A 404 -26.73 18.55 9.31
C ARG A 404 -27.07 18.63 10.79
N GLN A 405 -27.48 17.52 11.41
CA GLN A 405 -27.75 17.49 12.86
C GLN A 405 -26.51 17.76 13.69
N GLN A 406 -25.33 17.51 13.14
CA GLN A 406 -24.04 17.74 13.81
C GLN A 406 -23.33 19.01 13.33
N GLN A 407 -23.96 19.83 12.48
CA GLN A 407 -23.38 21.11 12.09
C GLN A 407 -23.23 22.03 13.28
N SER A 408 -22.23 22.91 13.28
CA SER A 408 -21.86 23.81 14.38
C SER A 408 -21.34 23.12 15.65
N THR A 409 -21.54 21.82 15.81
CA THR A 409 -20.92 21.05 16.89
C THR A 409 -19.68 20.34 16.40
N ARG A 410 -19.83 19.46 15.45
CA ARG A 410 -18.76 18.66 14.88
C ARG A 410 -18.28 19.20 13.55
N PHE A 411 -19.18 19.60 12.68
CA PHE A 411 -18.89 20.01 11.32
C PHE A 411 -19.05 21.52 11.12
N ASP A 412 -18.20 22.05 10.25
CA ASP A 412 -18.31 23.42 9.75
C ASP A 412 -19.64 23.61 8.99
N PRO A 413 -20.51 24.55 9.41
CA PRO A 413 -21.80 24.76 8.76
C PRO A 413 -21.69 25.06 7.27
N LYS A 414 -20.71 25.85 6.85
CA LYS A 414 -20.49 26.20 5.43
C LYS A 414 -20.11 24.98 4.59
N LEU A 415 -19.33 24.06 5.15
CA LEU A 415 -18.96 22.83 4.48
C LEU A 415 -20.13 21.85 4.38
N VAL A 416 -21.03 21.82 5.38
CA VAL A 416 -22.26 21.02 5.32
C VAL A 416 -23.20 21.56 4.24
N ASP A 417 -23.32 22.88 4.08
CA ASP A 417 -24.09 23.48 2.98
C ASP A 417 -23.47 23.14 1.61
N THR A 418 -22.16 23.17 1.48
CA THR A 418 -21.45 22.74 0.26
C THR A 418 -21.66 21.25 -0.03
N LEU A 419 -21.62 20.40 1.00
CA LEU A 419 -21.93 18.96 0.88
C LEU A 419 -23.38 18.77 0.37
N ALA A 420 -24.34 19.58 0.83
CA ALA A 420 -25.71 19.50 0.36
C ALA A 420 -25.84 19.77 -1.15
N LEU A 421 -25.07 20.72 -1.68
CA LEU A 421 -24.99 20.97 -3.13
C LEU A 421 -24.39 19.77 -3.89
N LEU A 422 -23.33 19.19 -3.36
CA LEU A 422 -22.70 18.01 -3.94
C LEU A 422 -23.68 16.82 -3.97
N VAL A 423 -24.37 16.56 -2.86
CA VAL A 423 -25.37 15.49 -2.74
C VAL A 423 -26.52 15.70 -3.73
N MET A 424 -27.00 16.93 -3.89
CA MET A 424 -28.01 17.26 -4.88
C MET A 424 -27.56 16.93 -6.31
N GLY A 425 -26.30 17.25 -6.65
CA GLY A 425 -25.71 16.86 -7.93
C GLY A 425 -25.68 15.34 -8.13
N LEU A 426 -25.26 14.59 -7.10
CA LEU A 426 -25.22 13.12 -7.12
C LEU A 426 -26.62 12.50 -7.28
N GLN A 427 -27.65 13.10 -6.69
CA GLN A 427 -29.04 12.66 -6.83
C GLN A 427 -29.60 12.96 -8.22
N GLN A 428 -29.11 14.00 -8.88
CA GLN A 428 -29.50 14.39 -10.25
C GLN A 428 -28.71 13.65 -11.33
N GLY A 429 -27.84 12.72 -10.95
CA GLY A 429 -27.09 11.89 -11.89
C GLY A 429 -25.68 12.39 -12.19
N LEU A 430 -25.13 13.29 -11.36
CA LEU A 430 -23.69 13.58 -11.40
C LEU A 430 -22.93 12.28 -11.15
N ASP A 431 -22.26 11.77 -12.18
CA ASP A 431 -21.42 10.61 -12.07
C ASP A 431 -20.01 11.06 -11.69
N LEU A 432 -19.57 10.65 -10.52
CA LEU A 432 -18.20 10.86 -10.08
C LEU A 432 -17.41 9.59 -10.40
N PRO A 433 -16.54 9.62 -11.41
CA PRO A 433 -15.78 8.43 -11.80
C PRO A 433 -14.87 8.00 -10.64
N MET A 434 -15.20 6.89 -9.99
CA MET A 434 -14.33 6.27 -9.03
C MET A 434 -13.13 5.67 -9.75
N MET A 435 -12.04 6.40 -9.77
CA MET A 435 -10.76 5.86 -10.20
C MET A 435 -10.04 5.33 -8.95
N THR A 436 -9.91 4.01 -8.88
CA THR A 436 -8.95 3.44 -7.93
C THR A 436 -7.58 4.06 -8.22
N PRO A 437 -6.90 4.65 -7.23
CA PRO A 437 -5.61 5.28 -7.46
C PRO A 437 -4.67 4.25 -8.09
N LYS A 438 -4.18 4.54 -9.29
CA LYS A 438 -3.12 3.75 -9.88
C LYS A 438 -1.87 4.02 -9.05
N VAL A 439 -1.45 3.07 -8.25
CA VAL A 439 -0.13 3.09 -7.63
C VAL A 439 0.86 2.79 -8.74
N SER A 440 1.27 3.82 -9.45
CA SER A 440 2.27 3.73 -10.51
C SER A 440 3.57 4.40 -10.06
N ALA A 441 4.67 3.98 -10.66
CA ALA A 441 5.98 4.51 -10.36
C ALA A 441 6.04 6.04 -10.55
N GLY A 442 6.10 6.77 -9.45
CA GLY A 442 6.29 8.22 -9.45
C GLY A 442 5.11 9.04 -8.93
N ILE A 443 5.36 10.31 -8.71
CA ILE A 443 4.41 11.33 -8.21
C ILE A 443 3.19 11.51 -9.15
N TRP A 444 3.19 10.85 -10.28
CA TRP A 444 2.17 10.87 -11.35
C TRP A 444 0.75 10.52 -10.91
N ILE A 445 0.58 9.85 -9.76
CA ILE A 445 -0.76 9.63 -9.16
C ILE A 445 -1.49 10.96 -8.93
N LEU A 446 -0.73 12.03 -8.74
CA LEU A 446 -1.27 13.37 -8.52
C LEU A 446 -1.51 14.14 -9.82
N ASP A 447 -0.89 13.72 -10.94
CA ASP A 447 -0.91 14.44 -12.20
C ASP A 447 -1.74 13.80 -13.31
N SER A 448 -2.28 12.59 -13.10
CA SER A 448 -2.94 11.79 -14.15
C SER A 448 -4.20 12.42 -14.79
N HIS A 449 -4.69 13.55 -14.28
CA HIS A 449 -5.82 14.28 -14.87
C HIS A 449 -5.42 15.55 -15.66
N TRP A 450 -4.14 15.94 -15.65
CA TRP A 450 -3.72 17.22 -16.27
C TRP A 450 -3.21 17.09 -17.71
N ASP A 451 -2.73 15.90 -18.11
CA ASP A 451 -2.15 15.71 -19.45
C ASP A 451 -3.17 15.60 -20.59
N SER A 452 -4.45 15.45 -20.29
CA SER A 452 -5.49 15.39 -21.33
C SER A 452 -5.91 16.76 -21.88
N HIS A 453 -5.59 17.85 -21.20
CA HIS A 453 -5.94 19.22 -21.64
C HIS A 453 -4.77 20.06 -22.14
N SER A 454 -3.52 19.67 -21.92
CA SER A 454 -2.36 20.43 -22.42
C SER A 454 -1.94 20.09 -23.85
N LYS A 455 -2.44 19.00 -24.44
CA LYS A 455 -2.11 18.63 -25.82
C LYS A 455 -2.94 19.32 -26.91
N THR A 456 -3.92 20.15 -26.53
CA THR A 456 -4.79 20.83 -27.50
C THR A 456 -4.37 22.29 -27.81
N ASN A 457 -3.32 22.82 -27.19
CA ASN A 457 -2.92 24.22 -27.39
C ASN A 457 -1.58 24.44 -28.08
N GLU A 458 -0.88 23.42 -28.59
CA GLU A 458 0.38 23.59 -29.33
C GLU A 458 0.28 23.44 -30.86
N GLU A 459 -0.91 23.27 -31.41
CA GLU A 459 -1.10 23.17 -32.88
C GLU A 459 -1.69 24.41 -33.55
N ILE A 460 -1.63 25.58 -32.91
CA ILE A 460 -2.00 26.83 -33.60
C ILE A 460 -0.80 27.83 -33.54
N GLY A 461 0.09 27.74 -34.47
CA GLY A 461 1.15 28.76 -34.61
C GLY A 461 2.29 28.46 -35.56
N SER A 462 2.05 27.98 -36.76
CA SER A 462 3.02 28.13 -37.84
C SER A 462 2.38 28.84 -39.03
N TYR A 463 2.54 30.18 -39.10
CA TYR A 463 2.38 30.90 -40.36
C TYR A 463 3.67 30.82 -41.19
N PRO A 464 3.59 30.62 -42.51
CA PRO A 464 4.75 30.49 -43.38
C PRO A 464 5.27 31.88 -43.83
N LYS A 465 6.56 31.97 -43.99
CA LYS A 465 7.19 32.76 -45.05
C LYS A 465 8.21 31.90 -45.74
#